data_e234d22d638ab82f252932aa297d4f9a
#
_entry.id   e234d22d638ab82f252932aa297d4f9a
#
_cell.length_a   1.000
_cell.length_b   1.000
_cell.length_c   1.000
_cell.angle_alpha   90.00
_cell.angle_beta   90.00
_cell.angle_gamma   90.00
#
_symmetry.space_group_name_H-M   'P 1'
#
loop_
_entity.id
_entity.type
_entity.pdbx_description
1 polymer ?
#
loop_
_entity_poly.entity_id
_entity_poly.type
_entity_poly.pdbx_seq_one_letter_code
_entity_poly.pdbx_strand_id
1 'polypeptide(L)'
;MVAPSPPTFENMVRAYSGDLFRYAYWQCCDRFLAEDVVQETFARAWKAWPTLRSQEAVKSWLYSILRHEIARLYEKKRLGIDPDQDLDDLRGDGQADPSVAIEMREALQELPLAYREPLLLQVLGGFTCGEIAPMLSISEATAMTHLSRARSALRKLVEPCCPRLEQVK
;
A
#
# COMPACT_ATOMS: atom_id res chain seq x y z
N MET A 1 -22.72 30.68 7.35
CA MET A 1 -21.86 29.66 6.71
C MET A 1 -20.48 29.78 7.30
N VAL A 2 -20.11 28.85 8.14
CA VAL A 2 -18.73 28.79 8.64
C VAL A 2 -17.94 28.09 7.54
N ALA A 3 -16.97 28.79 6.93
CA ALA A 3 -16.02 28.19 6.02
C ALA A 3 -15.33 27.03 6.75
N PRO A 4 -15.16 25.85 6.12
CA PRO A 4 -14.44 24.75 6.76
C PRO A 4 -13.03 25.28 7.11
N SER A 5 -12.68 25.19 8.39
CA SER A 5 -11.33 25.49 8.85
C SER A 5 -10.34 24.65 8.02
N PRO A 6 -9.20 25.22 7.62
CA PRO A 6 -8.20 24.44 6.90
C PRO A 6 -7.86 23.18 7.71
N PRO A 7 -7.76 22.00 7.08
CA PRO A 7 -7.46 20.77 7.79
C PRO A 7 -6.16 20.96 8.55
N THR A 8 -6.23 20.75 9.85
CA THR A 8 -5.03 20.71 10.67
C THR A 8 -4.24 19.43 10.32
N PHE A 9 -2.94 19.47 10.49
CA PHE A 9 -2.10 18.27 10.30
C PHE A 9 -2.62 17.07 11.10
N GLU A 10 -3.10 17.31 12.32
CA GLU A 10 -3.69 16.26 13.17
C GLU A 10 -4.93 15.61 12.54
N ASN A 11 -5.81 16.41 11.94
CA ASN A 11 -6.98 15.87 11.23
C ASN A 11 -6.59 15.03 10.03
N MET A 12 -5.55 15.43 9.32
CA MET A 12 -4.98 14.68 8.21
C MET A 12 -4.39 13.34 8.70
N VAL A 13 -3.60 13.34 9.77
CA VAL A 13 -3.05 12.11 10.37
C VAL A 13 -4.17 11.16 10.75
N ARG A 14 -5.21 11.63 11.44
CA ARG A 14 -6.36 10.80 11.82
C ARG A 14 -7.11 10.24 10.61
N ALA A 15 -7.26 11.02 9.55
CA ALA A 15 -8.00 10.61 8.36
C ALA A 15 -7.24 9.52 7.55
N TYR A 16 -5.92 9.60 7.47
CA TYR A 16 -5.13 8.77 6.55
C TYR A 16 -4.27 7.69 7.22
N SER A 17 -4.08 7.72 8.56
CA SER A 17 -3.19 6.76 9.23
C SER A 17 -3.56 5.30 8.98
N GLY A 18 -4.84 4.95 9.05
CA GLY A 18 -5.32 3.60 8.82
C GLY A 18 -5.11 3.12 7.39
N ASP A 19 -5.35 3.99 6.41
CA ASP A 19 -5.21 3.67 5.00
C ASP A 19 -3.74 3.51 4.60
N LEU A 20 -2.87 4.41 5.08
CA LEU A 20 -1.43 4.34 4.85
C LEU A 20 -0.83 3.10 5.52
N PHE A 21 -1.24 2.79 6.75
CA PHE A 21 -0.80 1.59 7.44
C PHE A 21 -1.20 0.33 6.67
N ARG A 22 -2.44 0.24 6.21
CA ARG A 22 -2.95 -0.89 5.44
C ARG A 22 -2.17 -1.10 4.16
N TYR A 23 -1.91 -0.02 3.41
CA TYR A 23 -1.08 -0.07 2.21
C TYR A 23 0.35 -0.53 2.53
N ALA A 24 1.00 0.08 3.53
CA ALA A 24 2.35 -0.28 3.96
C ALA A 24 2.43 -1.74 4.41
N TYR A 25 1.44 -2.22 5.18
CA TYR A 25 1.37 -3.59 5.66
C TYR A 25 1.32 -4.60 4.49
N TRP A 26 0.44 -4.39 3.53
CA TRP A 26 0.34 -5.29 2.37
C TRP A 26 1.53 -5.19 1.42
N GLN A 27 2.22 -4.07 1.43
CA GLN A 27 3.44 -3.89 0.63
C GLN A 27 4.66 -4.52 1.29
N CYS A 28 4.84 -4.33 2.58
CA CYS A 28 5.99 -4.84 3.34
C CYS A 28 5.77 -6.26 3.86
N CYS A 29 4.52 -6.68 4.06
CA CYS A 29 4.11 -7.92 4.70
C CYS A 29 4.67 -8.11 6.13
N ASP A 30 4.99 -7.01 6.79
CA ASP A 30 5.54 -6.95 8.13
C ASP A 30 4.93 -5.75 8.86
N ARG A 31 4.36 -6.01 10.05
CA ARG A 31 3.65 -5.01 10.83
C ARG A 31 4.57 -3.92 11.37
N PHE A 32 5.71 -4.32 11.90
CA PHE A 32 6.65 -3.37 12.50
C PHE A 32 7.25 -2.46 11.45
N LEU A 33 7.63 -3.02 10.29
CA LEU A 33 8.07 -2.22 9.16
C LEU A 33 7.00 -1.28 8.64
N ALA A 34 5.75 -1.73 8.58
CA ALA A 34 4.64 -0.89 8.17
C ALA A 34 4.42 0.27 9.14
N GLU A 35 4.48 0.02 10.45
CA GLU A 35 4.38 1.07 11.48
C GLU A 35 5.52 2.08 11.33
N ASP A 36 6.76 1.61 11.18
CA ASP A 36 7.94 2.48 11.04
C ASP A 36 7.88 3.37 9.80
N VAL A 37 7.54 2.82 8.63
CA VAL A 37 7.45 3.62 7.41
C VAL A 37 6.30 4.61 7.44
N VAL A 38 5.19 4.30 8.12
CA VAL A 38 4.08 5.22 8.30
C VAL A 38 4.47 6.37 9.24
N GLN A 39 5.16 6.07 10.34
CA GLN A 39 5.66 7.09 11.26
C GLN A 39 6.66 8.02 10.54
N GLU A 40 7.61 7.49 9.81
CA GLU A 40 8.56 8.29 9.03
C GLU A 40 7.86 9.12 7.94
N THR A 41 6.81 8.55 7.32
CA THR A 41 5.97 9.27 6.35
C THR A 41 5.34 10.50 6.98
N PHE A 42 4.73 10.37 8.15
CA PHE A 42 4.14 11.52 8.84
C PHE A 42 5.18 12.51 9.37
N ALA A 43 6.34 12.06 9.82
CA ALA A 43 7.43 12.93 10.22
C ALA A 43 7.92 13.81 9.05
N ARG A 44 8.05 13.24 7.85
CA ARG A 44 8.40 13.97 6.63
C ARG A 44 7.27 14.88 6.15
N ALA A 45 6.04 14.37 6.21
CA ALA A 45 4.86 15.15 5.88
C ALA A 45 4.73 16.40 6.80
N TRP A 46 5.01 16.26 8.08
CA TRP A 46 5.02 17.38 9.02
C TRP A 46 6.01 18.48 8.61
N LYS A 47 7.23 18.09 8.28
CA LYS A 47 8.29 19.04 7.84
C LYS A 47 7.91 19.76 6.54
N ALA A 48 7.24 19.07 5.63
CA ALA A 48 6.85 19.60 4.32
C ALA A 48 5.44 20.21 4.31
N TRP A 49 4.68 20.10 5.41
CA TRP A 49 3.30 20.58 5.50
C TRP A 49 3.10 22.05 5.10
N PRO A 50 3.98 22.99 5.50
CA PRO A 50 3.84 24.40 5.11
C PRO A 50 3.98 24.63 3.60
N THR A 51 4.57 23.68 2.85
CA THR A 51 4.77 23.78 1.40
C THR A 51 3.60 23.23 0.59
N LEU A 52 2.67 22.55 1.23
CA LEU A 52 1.52 21.94 0.57
C LEU A 52 0.53 23.03 0.10
N ARG A 53 0.36 23.14 -1.22
CA ARG A 53 -0.46 24.18 -1.84
C ARG A 53 -1.91 23.80 -2.09
N SER A 54 -2.22 22.49 -2.12
CA SER A 54 -3.56 21.99 -2.44
C SER A 54 -3.98 20.88 -1.49
N GLN A 55 -5.14 21.06 -0.87
CA GLN A 55 -5.74 20.04 0.00
C GLN A 55 -6.23 18.82 -0.78
N GLU A 56 -6.61 19.00 -2.04
CA GLU A 56 -7.06 17.92 -2.90
C GLU A 56 -5.94 16.94 -3.23
N ALA A 57 -4.68 17.39 -3.22
CA ALA A 57 -3.50 16.58 -3.47
C ALA A 57 -2.94 15.87 -2.23
N VAL A 58 -3.47 16.11 -1.02
CA VAL A 58 -2.94 15.55 0.24
C VAL A 58 -2.79 14.03 0.18
N LYS A 59 -3.82 13.34 -0.29
CA LYS A 59 -3.83 11.88 -0.34
C LYS A 59 -2.71 11.34 -1.23
N SER A 60 -2.65 11.78 -2.49
CA SER A 60 -1.61 11.32 -3.44
C SER A 60 -0.22 11.73 -2.99
N TRP A 61 -0.08 12.88 -2.38
CA TRP A 61 1.17 13.37 -1.82
C TRP A 61 1.66 12.50 -0.65
N LEU A 62 0.79 12.13 0.29
CA LEU A 62 1.11 11.21 1.39
C LEU A 62 1.54 9.82 0.87
N TYR A 63 0.80 9.28 -0.09
CA TYR A 63 1.16 8.01 -0.70
C TYR A 63 2.49 8.08 -1.45
N SER A 64 2.81 9.22 -2.06
CA SER A 64 4.13 9.42 -2.69
C SER A 64 5.26 9.40 -1.67
N ILE A 65 5.09 10.05 -0.51
CA ILE A 65 6.08 10.00 0.58
C ILE A 65 6.21 8.56 1.08
N LEU A 66 5.10 7.89 1.39
CA LEU A 66 5.08 6.51 1.90
C LEU A 66 5.81 5.55 0.96
N ARG A 67 5.55 5.65 -0.34
CA ARG A 67 6.21 4.82 -1.36
C ARG A 67 7.73 5.02 -1.37
N HIS A 68 8.19 6.26 -1.23
CA HIS A 68 9.62 6.56 -1.14
C HIS A 68 10.24 5.96 0.13
N GLU A 69 9.56 6.01 1.26
CA GLU A 69 10.07 5.40 2.50
C GLU A 69 10.12 3.87 2.39
N ILE A 70 9.13 3.24 1.80
CA ILE A 70 9.14 1.80 1.52
C ILE A 70 10.30 1.43 0.59
N ALA A 71 10.50 2.19 -0.49
CA ALA A 71 11.62 1.96 -1.42
C ALA A 71 12.99 2.08 -0.73
N ARG A 72 13.15 3.08 0.13
CA ARG A 72 14.37 3.26 0.94
C ARG A 72 14.60 2.10 1.91
N LEU A 73 13.54 1.57 2.51
CA LEU A 73 13.61 0.41 3.39
C LEU A 73 14.13 -0.81 2.63
N TYR A 74 13.59 -1.09 1.44
CA TYR A 74 14.06 -2.21 0.63
C TYR A 74 15.50 -2.03 0.15
N GLU A 75 15.92 -0.81 -0.15
CA GLU A 75 17.29 -0.53 -0.53
C GLU A 75 18.26 -0.78 0.64
N LYS A 76 17.91 -0.34 1.85
CA LYS A 76 18.69 -0.61 3.06
C LYS A 76 18.82 -2.12 3.32
N LYS A 77 17.73 -2.88 3.20
CA LYS A 77 17.76 -4.36 3.34
C LYS A 77 18.67 -5.00 2.31
N ARG A 78 18.62 -4.55 1.05
CA ARG A 78 19.51 -5.07 -0.01
C ARG A 78 20.98 -4.81 0.27
N LEU A 79 21.30 -3.69 0.92
CA LEU A 79 22.68 -3.30 1.28
C LEU A 79 23.16 -3.94 2.57
N GLY A 80 22.33 -4.73 3.29
CA GLY A 80 22.71 -5.40 4.53
C GLY A 80 22.97 -4.44 5.70
N ILE A 81 22.39 -3.23 5.67
CA ILE A 81 22.61 -2.18 6.67
C ILE A 81 21.73 -2.37 7.92
N ASP A 82 20.77 -3.27 7.86
CA ASP A 82 19.84 -3.55 8.96
C ASP A 82 19.87 -5.06 9.30
N PRO A 83 20.63 -5.46 10.35
CA PRO A 83 20.83 -6.87 10.67
C PRO A 83 19.74 -7.49 11.57
N ASP A 84 18.74 -6.73 12.00
CA ASP A 84 17.83 -7.21 13.05
C ASP A 84 16.39 -7.20 12.59
N GLN A 85 15.95 -8.33 12.01
CA GLN A 85 14.53 -8.67 11.92
C GLN A 85 14.30 -10.16 11.98
N ASP A 86 13.98 -10.61 13.18
CA ASP A 86 13.28 -11.86 13.39
C ASP A 86 11.90 -11.79 12.75
N LEU A 87 11.68 -12.74 11.85
CA LEU A 87 10.42 -12.98 11.15
C LEU A 87 9.44 -13.72 12.08
N ASP A 88 8.90 -13.03 13.07
CA ASP A 88 7.83 -13.67 13.83
C ASP A 88 6.95 -12.62 14.53
N ASP A 89 5.90 -12.19 13.87
CA ASP A 89 4.59 -12.02 14.51
C ASP A 89 3.51 -11.62 13.50
N LEU A 90 2.77 -12.63 13.02
CA LEU A 90 1.71 -12.49 12.04
C LEU A 90 0.36 -12.57 12.72
N ARG A 91 -0.01 -11.56 13.49
CA ARG A 91 -1.40 -11.39 13.92
C ARG A 91 -1.98 -10.13 13.29
N GLY A 92 -2.54 -10.32 12.09
CA GLY A 92 -3.38 -9.32 11.45
C GLY A 92 -4.68 -9.17 12.23
N ASP A 93 -4.93 -7.97 12.74
CA ASP A 93 -6.20 -7.56 13.30
C ASP A 93 -7.15 -7.19 12.15
N GLY A 94 -7.78 -8.18 11.55
CA GLY A 94 -8.76 -8.01 10.48
C GLY A 94 -9.70 -9.20 10.44
N GLN A 95 -10.99 -8.94 10.25
CA GLN A 95 -12.11 -9.91 10.25
C GLN A 95 -12.06 -10.96 9.11
N ALA A 96 -10.91 -11.15 8.47
CA ALA A 96 -10.71 -12.23 7.51
C ALA A 96 -10.20 -13.47 8.22
N ASP A 97 -10.62 -14.64 7.73
CA ASP A 97 -10.05 -15.92 8.16
C ASP A 97 -8.51 -15.82 8.10
N PRO A 98 -7.80 -16.10 9.21
CA PRO A 98 -6.33 -15.97 9.25
C PRO A 98 -5.62 -16.75 8.13
N SER A 99 -6.17 -17.88 7.71
CA SER A 99 -5.62 -18.69 6.62
C SER A 99 -5.68 -17.95 5.28
N VAL A 100 -6.82 -17.35 4.96
CA VAL A 100 -7.03 -16.58 3.72
C VAL A 100 -6.12 -15.34 3.67
N ALA A 101 -5.92 -14.68 4.82
CA ALA A 101 -5.02 -13.53 4.91
C ALA A 101 -3.56 -13.92 4.67
N ILE A 102 -3.12 -15.08 5.17
CA ILE A 102 -1.77 -15.61 4.95
C ILE A 102 -1.56 -15.95 3.48
N GLU A 103 -2.48 -16.69 2.87
CA GLU A 103 -2.42 -17.07 1.46
C GLU A 103 -2.41 -15.84 0.53
N MET A 104 -3.26 -14.86 0.79
CA MET A 104 -3.29 -13.62 0.01
C MET A 104 -1.98 -12.86 0.11
N ARG A 105 -1.36 -12.84 1.30
CA ARG A 105 -0.08 -12.19 1.51
C ARG A 105 1.05 -12.89 0.76
N GLU A 106 1.11 -14.22 0.82
CA GLU A 106 2.08 -15.03 0.07
C GLU A 106 1.90 -14.78 -1.44
N ALA A 107 0.68 -14.84 -1.94
CA ALA A 107 0.37 -14.56 -3.34
C ALA A 107 0.78 -13.15 -3.77
N LEU A 108 0.58 -12.14 -2.92
CA LEU A 108 1.03 -10.78 -3.19
C LEU A 108 2.56 -10.65 -3.18
N GLN A 109 3.26 -11.40 -2.33
CA GLN A 109 4.73 -11.41 -2.32
C GLN A 109 5.32 -12.04 -3.58
N GLU A 110 4.66 -13.01 -4.18
CA GLU A 110 5.07 -13.61 -5.44
C GLU A 110 4.87 -12.69 -6.65
N LEU A 111 3.99 -11.68 -6.54
CA LEU A 111 3.82 -10.70 -7.59
C LEU A 111 5.06 -9.81 -7.73
N PRO A 112 5.57 -9.60 -8.96
CA PRO A 112 6.56 -8.57 -9.20
C PRO A 112 6.12 -7.20 -8.68
N LEU A 113 7.04 -6.42 -8.13
CA LEU A 113 6.73 -5.09 -7.57
C LEU A 113 6.00 -4.19 -8.57
N ALA A 114 6.39 -4.25 -9.85
CA ALA A 114 5.75 -3.49 -10.93
C ALA A 114 4.24 -3.79 -11.10
N TYR A 115 3.78 -4.95 -10.65
CA TYR A 115 2.37 -5.33 -10.69
C TYR A 115 1.68 -5.18 -9.34
N ARG A 116 2.37 -5.49 -8.26
CA ARG A 116 1.85 -5.37 -6.88
C ARG A 116 1.53 -3.93 -6.52
N GLU A 117 2.44 -3.02 -6.80
CA GLU A 117 2.31 -1.62 -6.40
C GLU A 117 1.09 -0.92 -7.01
N PRO A 118 0.85 -0.94 -8.34
CA PRO A 118 -0.37 -0.35 -8.90
C PRO A 118 -1.64 -1.04 -8.41
N LEU A 119 -1.61 -2.36 -8.18
CA LEU A 119 -2.75 -3.08 -7.65
C LEU A 119 -3.13 -2.60 -6.24
N LEU A 120 -2.16 -2.46 -5.34
CA LEU A 120 -2.42 -1.97 -3.97
C LEU A 120 -2.85 -0.50 -3.97
N LEU A 121 -2.28 0.34 -4.83
CA LEU A 121 -2.72 1.73 -5.00
C LEU A 121 -4.18 1.80 -5.43
N GLN A 122 -4.61 0.93 -6.34
CA GLN A 122 -6.01 0.90 -6.79
C GLN A 122 -6.95 0.33 -5.73
N VAL A 123 -6.61 -0.82 -5.15
CA VAL A 123 -7.52 -1.56 -4.24
C VAL A 123 -7.59 -0.90 -2.86
N LEU A 124 -6.47 -0.51 -2.29
CA LEU A 124 -6.39 0.07 -0.95
C LEU A 124 -6.40 1.60 -0.97
N GLY A 125 -5.72 2.20 -1.95
CA GLY A 125 -5.68 3.64 -2.11
C GLY A 125 -6.90 4.21 -2.83
N GLY A 126 -7.62 3.39 -3.60
CA GLY A 126 -8.76 3.86 -4.40
C GLY A 126 -8.38 4.77 -5.56
N PHE A 127 -7.12 4.72 -6.01
CA PHE A 127 -6.65 5.55 -7.12
C PHE A 127 -7.09 4.98 -8.47
N THR A 128 -7.41 5.87 -9.39
CA THR A 128 -7.68 5.54 -10.80
C THR A 128 -6.38 5.28 -11.56
N CYS A 129 -6.45 4.64 -12.73
CA CYS A 129 -5.27 4.45 -13.59
C CYS A 129 -4.58 5.77 -13.96
N GLY A 130 -5.37 6.82 -14.21
CA GLY A 130 -4.86 8.16 -14.51
C GLY A 130 -4.11 8.80 -13.35
N GLU A 131 -4.47 8.49 -12.11
CA GLU A 131 -3.76 8.96 -10.91
C GLU A 131 -2.53 8.09 -10.58
N ILE A 132 -2.62 6.78 -10.79
CA ILE A 132 -1.52 5.83 -10.58
C ILE A 132 -0.37 6.10 -11.55
N ALA A 133 -0.67 6.40 -12.80
CA ALA A 133 0.33 6.60 -13.85
C ALA A 133 1.40 7.64 -13.47
N PRO A 134 1.06 8.89 -13.09
CA PRO A 134 2.05 9.87 -12.64
C PRO A 134 2.72 9.48 -11.33
N MET A 135 2.01 8.81 -10.41
CA MET A 135 2.59 8.36 -9.14
C MET A 135 3.71 7.35 -9.34
N LEU A 136 3.59 6.50 -10.36
CA LEU A 136 4.58 5.47 -10.71
C LEU A 136 5.53 5.90 -11.84
N SER A 137 5.38 7.10 -12.37
CA SER A 137 6.13 7.60 -13.55
C SER A 137 6.03 6.68 -14.77
N ILE A 138 4.84 6.16 -15.03
CA ILE A 138 4.49 5.30 -16.17
C ILE A 138 3.33 5.92 -16.97
N SER A 139 3.08 5.40 -18.17
CA SER A 139 1.89 5.78 -18.92
C SER A 139 0.62 5.15 -18.33
N GLU A 140 -0.54 5.76 -18.56
CA GLU A 140 -1.83 5.21 -18.14
C GLU A 140 -2.08 3.84 -18.78
N ALA A 141 -1.72 3.66 -20.06
CA ALA A 141 -1.80 2.38 -20.75
C ALA A 141 -0.94 1.29 -20.08
N THR A 142 0.25 1.67 -19.61
CA THR A 142 1.13 0.78 -18.84
C THR A 142 0.51 0.42 -17.50
N ALA A 143 -0.06 1.40 -16.78
CA ALA A 143 -0.76 1.16 -15.53
C ALA A 143 -1.93 0.17 -15.70
N MET A 144 -2.75 0.35 -16.73
CA MET A 144 -3.84 -0.58 -17.07
C MET A 144 -3.33 -1.99 -17.35
N THR A 145 -2.24 -2.10 -18.11
CA THR A 145 -1.61 -3.39 -18.44
C THR A 145 -1.07 -4.08 -17.18
N HIS A 146 -0.37 -3.34 -16.32
CA HIS A 146 0.15 -3.86 -15.05
C HIS A 146 -0.97 -4.34 -14.14
N LEU A 147 -2.07 -3.59 -14.02
CA LEU A 147 -3.24 -3.98 -13.25
C LEU A 147 -3.92 -5.24 -13.80
N SER A 148 -4.07 -5.34 -15.10
CA SER A 148 -4.64 -6.52 -15.75
C SER A 148 -3.78 -7.76 -15.48
N ARG A 149 -2.47 -7.65 -15.64
CA ARG A 149 -1.51 -8.73 -15.37
C ARG A 149 -1.45 -9.09 -13.89
N ALA A 150 -1.48 -8.11 -13.00
CA ALA A 150 -1.52 -8.31 -11.55
C ALA A 150 -2.74 -9.16 -11.14
N ARG A 151 -3.93 -8.78 -11.62
CA ARG A 151 -5.17 -9.51 -11.32
C ARG A 151 -5.16 -10.93 -11.88
N SER A 152 -4.67 -11.10 -13.12
CA SER A 152 -4.56 -12.42 -13.73
C SER A 152 -3.58 -13.33 -12.99
N ALA A 153 -2.41 -12.81 -12.59
CA ALA A 153 -1.42 -13.55 -11.82
C ALA A 153 -1.95 -13.91 -10.42
N LEU A 154 -2.55 -12.94 -9.72
CA LEU A 154 -3.10 -13.16 -8.39
C LEU A 154 -4.21 -14.22 -8.41
N ARG A 155 -5.10 -14.20 -9.41
CA ARG A 155 -6.13 -15.21 -9.59
C ARG A 155 -5.53 -16.61 -9.70
N LYS A 156 -4.48 -16.78 -10.49
CA LYS A 156 -3.80 -18.08 -10.66
C LYS A 156 -3.17 -18.58 -9.36
N LEU A 157 -2.67 -17.66 -8.53
CA LEU A 157 -2.05 -18.00 -7.25
C LEU A 157 -3.08 -18.40 -6.18
N VAL A 158 -4.27 -17.80 -6.22
CA VAL A 158 -5.33 -18.00 -5.23
C VAL A 158 -6.35 -19.07 -5.64
N GLU A 159 -6.56 -19.31 -6.94
CA GLU A 159 -7.51 -20.33 -7.45
C GLU A 159 -7.29 -21.76 -6.94
N PRO A 160 -6.06 -22.25 -6.64
CA PRO A 160 -5.86 -23.59 -6.08
C PRO A 160 -6.51 -23.77 -4.70
N CYS A 161 -6.77 -22.70 -3.99
CA CYS A 161 -7.29 -22.71 -2.62
C CYS A 161 -8.82 -22.58 -2.49
N CYS A 162 -9.52 -22.18 -3.57
CA CYS A 162 -10.97 -22.22 -3.62
C CYS A 162 -11.42 -23.43 -4.44
N PRO A 163 -11.85 -24.55 -3.81
CA PRO A 163 -12.55 -25.58 -4.54
C PRO A 163 -13.77 -24.95 -5.18
N ARG A 164 -13.87 -25.06 -6.50
CA ARG A 164 -15.03 -24.62 -7.29
C ARG A 164 -16.30 -25.06 -6.59
N LEU A 165 -17.09 -24.14 -6.14
CA LEU A 165 -18.52 -24.36 -5.91
C LEU A 165 -19.19 -24.47 -7.30
N GLU A 166 -18.80 -25.47 -8.06
CA GLU A 166 -19.53 -25.90 -9.22
C GLU A 166 -20.32 -27.15 -8.85
N GLN A 167 -21.62 -26.99 -9.01
CA GLN A 167 -22.65 -28.02 -9.15
C GLN A 167 -23.23 -28.59 -7.84
N VAL A 168 -24.21 -27.86 -7.32
CA VAL A 168 -25.41 -28.52 -6.84
C VAL A 168 -26.51 -28.26 -7.89
N LYS A 169 -26.77 -29.27 -8.71
CA LYS A 169 -27.99 -29.37 -9.46
C LYS A 169 -29.15 -29.67 -8.51
#